data_b6a615487522f89b68112e7b35e6101c
#
_entry.id   b6a615487522f89b68112e7b35e6101c
#
_cell.length_a   1.000
_cell.length_b   1.000
_cell.length_c   1.000
_cell.angle_alpha   90.00
_cell.angle_beta   90.00
_cell.angle_gamma   90.00
#
_symmetry.space_group_name_H-M   'P 1'
#
loop_
_entity.id
_entity.type
_entity.pdbx_description
1 polymer ?
#
loop_
_entity_poly.entity_id
_entity_poly.type
_entity_poly.pdbx_seq_one_letter_code
_entity_poly.pdbx_strand_id
1 'polypeptide(L)'
;MIRISVHYIAVVPPTEGKSTTNRDEGIQVLRRAVAALDEIAAEPGHLRLVDLCERLGLAKSTTRRLLVGLVEVGLVSVDSHGRFALGERLLGFGSVTGAHIAAAFRPTVERVARATDGETVDLSVLRGQRMWFVDQIESSYRLRAVSAVGLRFPLNGTANGKAALAALDDADAEAALCRLDPMVAEGLRREIVEIRRTGIAFDRNEHTPGVSAAAIARRALGDNVIAISVPAPTARFLEKEQRIIAALRAAADSPDWTR
;
A
#
# COMPACT_ATOMS: atom_id res chain seq x y z
N MET A 1 5.27 -34.01 0.07
CA MET A 1 6.00 -33.28 -0.99
C MET A 1 5.01 -33.03 -2.12
N ILE A 2 4.24 -31.94 -2.04
CA ILE A 2 3.20 -31.57 -3.02
C ILE A 2 3.74 -30.42 -3.85
N ARG A 3 4.05 -30.70 -5.12
CA ARG A 3 4.44 -29.70 -6.12
C ARG A 3 3.17 -28.98 -6.61
N ILE A 4 3.00 -27.71 -6.25
CA ILE A 4 1.99 -26.84 -6.87
C ILE A 4 2.65 -26.23 -8.10
N SER A 5 2.22 -26.68 -9.27
CA SER A 5 2.64 -26.15 -10.57
C SER A 5 1.80 -24.90 -10.86
N VAL A 6 2.42 -23.72 -10.80
CA VAL A 6 1.77 -22.47 -11.23
C VAL A 6 1.81 -22.45 -12.75
N HIS A 7 0.67 -22.65 -13.40
CA HIS A 7 0.55 -22.48 -14.84
C HIS A 7 0.44 -20.97 -15.15
N TYR A 8 1.44 -20.48 -15.83
CA TYR A 8 1.40 -19.18 -16.52
C TYR A 8 0.32 -19.25 -17.61
N ILE A 9 -0.75 -18.46 -17.44
CA ILE A 9 -1.74 -18.31 -18.52
C ILE A 9 -1.15 -17.37 -19.55
N ALA A 10 -0.65 -17.92 -20.64
CA ALA A 10 -0.24 -17.15 -21.81
C ALA A 10 -1.47 -16.43 -22.39
N VAL A 11 -1.37 -15.13 -22.57
CA VAL A 11 -2.38 -14.33 -23.27
C VAL A 11 -2.34 -14.72 -24.74
N VAL A 12 -3.34 -15.48 -25.19
CA VAL A 12 -3.55 -15.80 -26.59
C VAL A 12 -4.16 -14.58 -27.27
N PRO A 13 -3.62 -14.10 -28.43
CA PRO A 13 -4.25 -13.01 -29.16
C PRO A 13 -5.60 -13.45 -29.74
N PRO A 14 -6.58 -12.53 -29.89
CA PRO A 14 -7.92 -12.86 -30.28
C PRO A 14 -7.99 -13.31 -31.75
N THR A 15 -8.52 -14.52 -31.99
CA THR A 15 -9.05 -14.94 -33.27
C THR A 15 -10.40 -14.24 -33.51
N GLU A 16 -10.52 -13.55 -34.61
CA GLU A 16 -11.77 -12.92 -35.08
C GLU A 16 -12.89 -13.93 -35.26
N GLY A 17 -14.04 -13.69 -34.65
CA GLY A 17 -15.27 -14.43 -34.92
C GLY A 17 -16.33 -14.41 -33.81
N LYS A 18 -17.26 -13.43 -33.88
CA LYS A 18 -18.66 -13.47 -33.37
C LYS A 18 -18.90 -13.88 -31.92
N SER A 19 -19.13 -12.91 -31.08
CA SER A 19 -19.97 -12.77 -29.88
C SER A 19 -19.38 -11.78 -28.87
N THR A 20 -19.38 -10.50 -29.20
CA THR A 20 -18.76 -9.44 -28.37
C THR A 20 -19.67 -8.98 -27.21
N THR A 21 -20.95 -9.23 -27.22
CA THR A 21 -21.92 -8.66 -26.29
C THR A 21 -21.82 -9.23 -24.86
N ASN A 22 -21.53 -10.53 -24.70
CA ASN A 22 -21.58 -11.19 -23.39
C ASN A 22 -20.25 -11.08 -22.59
N ARG A 23 -19.12 -10.85 -23.24
CA ARG A 23 -17.81 -10.63 -22.56
C ARG A 23 -17.70 -9.23 -21.98
N ASP A 24 -18.20 -8.23 -22.67
CA ASP A 24 -18.18 -6.83 -22.20
C ASP A 24 -19.10 -6.61 -20.99
N GLU A 25 -20.26 -7.26 -20.95
CA GLU A 25 -21.17 -7.16 -19.80
C GLU A 25 -20.60 -7.72 -18.52
N GLY A 26 -19.90 -8.88 -18.56
CA GLY A 26 -19.24 -9.48 -17.40
C GLY A 26 -18.14 -8.61 -16.81
N ILE A 27 -17.31 -8.03 -17.66
CA ILE A 27 -16.24 -7.11 -17.25
C ILE A 27 -16.84 -5.80 -16.71
N GLN A 28 -17.94 -5.32 -17.26
CA GLN A 28 -18.62 -4.11 -16.80
C GLN A 28 -19.20 -4.27 -15.39
N VAL A 29 -19.76 -5.44 -15.06
CA VAL A 29 -20.25 -5.74 -13.71
C VAL A 29 -19.10 -5.72 -12.70
N LEU A 30 -17.96 -6.31 -13.03
CA LEU A 30 -16.77 -6.28 -12.16
C LEU A 30 -16.25 -4.85 -11.94
N ARG A 31 -16.17 -4.04 -12.98
CA ARG A 31 -15.78 -2.62 -12.85
C ARG A 31 -16.73 -1.84 -11.94
N ARG A 32 -18.04 -2.03 -12.09
CA ARG A 32 -19.05 -1.41 -11.22
C ARG A 32 -18.96 -1.90 -9.79
N ALA A 33 -18.65 -3.18 -9.58
CA ALA A 33 -18.45 -3.75 -8.25
C ALA A 33 -17.25 -3.11 -7.55
N VAL A 34 -16.11 -3.02 -8.25
CA VAL A 34 -14.91 -2.36 -7.70
C VAL A 34 -15.19 -0.88 -7.40
N ALA A 35 -15.83 -0.14 -8.31
CA ALA A 35 -16.18 1.26 -8.07
C ALA A 35 -17.09 1.42 -6.84
N ALA A 36 -18.07 0.52 -6.64
CA ALA A 36 -18.91 0.54 -5.45
C ALA A 36 -18.13 0.27 -4.15
N LEU A 37 -17.16 -0.65 -4.19
CA LEU A 37 -16.28 -0.92 -3.05
C LEU A 37 -15.38 0.27 -2.73
N ASP A 38 -14.85 0.96 -3.75
CA ASP A 38 -14.02 2.16 -3.58
C ASP A 38 -14.81 3.31 -2.92
N GLU A 39 -16.05 3.57 -3.35
CA GLU A 39 -16.92 4.58 -2.75
C GLU A 39 -17.24 4.24 -1.28
N ILE A 40 -17.60 2.99 -0.99
CA ILE A 40 -17.88 2.53 0.38
C ILE A 40 -16.62 2.61 1.25
N ALA A 41 -15.44 2.30 0.69
CA ALA A 41 -14.17 2.39 1.41
C ALA A 41 -13.78 3.83 1.76
N ALA A 42 -14.17 4.80 0.93
CA ALA A 42 -13.90 6.22 1.18
C ALA A 42 -14.69 6.78 2.37
N GLU A 43 -15.93 6.30 2.59
CA GLU A 43 -16.81 6.76 3.69
C GLU A 43 -17.52 5.57 4.38
N PRO A 44 -16.78 4.72 5.14
CA PRO A 44 -17.31 3.50 5.72
C PRO A 44 -18.48 3.77 6.69
N GLY A 45 -19.62 3.11 6.48
CA GLY A 45 -20.78 3.22 7.35
C GLY A 45 -21.56 4.54 7.25
N HIS A 46 -21.30 5.37 6.22
CA HIS A 46 -22.01 6.64 6.01
C HIS A 46 -22.93 6.60 4.79
N LEU A 47 -22.58 5.84 3.75
CA LEU A 47 -23.30 5.83 2.47
C LEU A 47 -24.52 4.89 2.50
N ARG A 48 -25.66 5.40 1.97
CA ARG A 48 -26.87 4.65 1.71
C ARG A 48 -27.03 4.35 0.21
N LEU A 49 -28.02 3.56 -0.16
CA LEU A 49 -28.30 3.23 -1.56
C LEU A 49 -28.44 4.46 -2.46
N VAL A 50 -29.06 5.53 -1.97
CA VAL A 50 -29.28 6.76 -2.77
C VAL A 50 -27.95 7.43 -3.10
N ASP A 51 -27.09 7.56 -2.10
CA ASP A 51 -25.75 8.17 -2.25
C ASP A 51 -24.90 7.40 -3.25
N LEU A 52 -24.94 6.07 -3.18
CA LEU A 52 -24.22 5.20 -4.11
C LEU A 52 -24.79 5.24 -5.53
N CYS A 53 -26.10 5.45 -5.70
CA CYS A 53 -26.69 5.67 -7.03
C CYS A 53 -26.12 6.92 -7.70
N GLU A 54 -26.05 8.02 -6.96
CA GLU A 54 -25.54 9.31 -7.46
C GLU A 54 -24.06 9.22 -7.80
N ARG A 55 -23.25 8.67 -6.89
CA ARG A 55 -21.80 8.57 -7.08
C ARG A 55 -21.41 7.64 -8.22
N LEU A 56 -22.11 6.53 -8.36
CA LEU A 56 -21.85 5.55 -9.43
C LEU A 56 -22.48 5.92 -10.77
N GLY A 57 -23.38 6.91 -10.79
CA GLY A 57 -24.12 7.26 -11.99
C GLY A 57 -25.03 6.14 -12.52
N LEU A 58 -25.53 5.26 -11.63
CA LEU A 58 -26.31 4.07 -11.99
C LEU A 58 -27.78 4.20 -11.57
N ALA A 59 -28.66 3.59 -12.36
CA ALA A 59 -30.06 3.48 -11.98
C ALA A 59 -30.23 2.72 -10.65
N LYS A 60 -31.19 3.14 -9.81
CA LYS A 60 -31.44 2.58 -8.48
C LYS A 60 -31.60 1.06 -8.48
N SER A 61 -32.28 0.48 -9.46
CA SER A 61 -32.46 -0.96 -9.60
C SER A 61 -31.15 -1.70 -9.86
N THR A 62 -30.27 -1.11 -10.69
CA THR A 62 -28.94 -1.66 -11.01
C THR A 62 -28.01 -1.60 -9.79
N THR A 63 -27.96 -0.44 -9.12
CA THR A 63 -27.14 -0.26 -7.90
C THR A 63 -27.61 -1.20 -6.80
N ARG A 64 -28.92 -1.31 -6.57
CA ARG A 64 -29.46 -2.24 -5.58
C ARG A 64 -29.07 -3.69 -5.86
N ARG A 65 -29.23 -4.14 -7.12
CA ARG A 65 -28.87 -5.53 -7.50
C ARG A 65 -27.38 -5.78 -7.34
N LEU A 66 -26.54 -4.82 -7.67
CA LEU A 66 -25.11 -4.89 -7.48
C LEU A 66 -24.73 -5.01 -5.99
N LEU A 67 -25.29 -4.13 -5.14
CA LEU A 67 -25.01 -4.12 -3.70
C LEU A 67 -25.51 -5.39 -3.01
N VAL A 68 -26.71 -5.87 -3.38
CA VAL A 68 -27.22 -7.17 -2.87
C VAL A 68 -26.25 -8.30 -3.20
N GLY A 69 -25.79 -8.38 -4.45
CA GLY A 69 -24.81 -9.40 -4.82
C GLY A 69 -23.49 -9.26 -4.05
N LEU A 70 -23.01 -8.05 -3.80
CA LEU A 70 -21.81 -7.82 -2.99
C LEU A 70 -22.01 -8.20 -1.51
N VAL A 71 -23.21 -8.01 -0.96
CA VAL A 71 -23.57 -8.44 0.39
C VAL A 71 -23.65 -9.97 0.46
N GLU A 72 -24.31 -10.61 -0.50
CA GLU A 72 -24.43 -12.07 -0.57
C GLU A 72 -23.07 -12.78 -0.62
N VAL A 73 -22.09 -12.20 -1.33
CA VAL A 73 -20.74 -12.76 -1.38
C VAL A 73 -19.83 -12.26 -0.23
N GLY A 74 -20.35 -11.46 0.70
CA GLY A 74 -19.63 -10.99 1.89
C GLY A 74 -18.57 -9.91 1.62
N LEU A 75 -18.57 -9.27 0.44
CA LEU A 75 -17.66 -8.16 0.12
C LEU A 75 -18.15 -6.82 0.66
N VAL A 76 -19.45 -6.70 0.95
CA VAL A 76 -20.09 -5.53 1.55
C VAL A 76 -20.97 -6.01 2.71
N SER A 77 -21.11 -5.19 3.73
CA SER A 77 -22.09 -5.34 4.81
C SER A 77 -23.05 -4.15 4.81
N VAL A 78 -24.24 -4.36 5.38
CA VAL A 78 -25.25 -3.31 5.53
C VAL A 78 -25.79 -3.33 6.95
N ASP A 79 -25.88 -2.16 7.57
CA ASP A 79 -26.42 -2.03 8.91
C ASP A 79 -27.96 -1.94 8.94
N SER A 80 -28.56 -1.91 10.13
CA SER A 80 -30.01 -1.78 10.35
C SER A 80 -30.59 -0.45 9.83
N HIS A 81 -29.74 0.54 9.54
CA HIS A 81 -30.12 1.85 8.99
C HIS A 81 -29.94 1.93 7.47
N GLY A 82 -29.57 0.82 6.81
CA GLY A 82 -29.31 0.74 5.38
C GLY A 82 -28.05 1.43 4.93
N ARG A 83 -27.03 1.54 5.80
CA ARG A 83 -25.71 2.08 5.49
C ARG A 83 -24.76 0.96 5.14
N PHE A 84 -23.95 1.17 4.12
CA PHE A 84 -23.02 0.18 3.61
C PHE A 84 -21.61 0.37 4.18
N ALA A 85 -20.95 -0.74 4.47
CA ALA A 85 -19.54 -0.83 4.85
C ALA A 85 -18.89 -2.00 4.12
N LEU A 86 -17.54 -2.03 4.08
CA LEU A 86 -16.80 -3.16 3.53
C LEU A 86 -17.06 -4.42 4.38
N GLY A 87 -17.24 -5.54 3.70
CA GLY A 87 -17.52 -6.84 4.34
C GLY A 87 -16.26 -7.55 4.84
N GLU A 88 -16.44 -8.44 5.81
CA GLU A 88 -15.34 -9.18 6.47
C GLU A 88 -14.51 -10.04 5.49
N ARG A 89 -15.10 -10.50 4.39
CA ARG A 89 -14.37 -11.28 3.39
C ARG A 89 -13.19 -10.54 2.77
N LEU A 90 -13.27 -9.20 2.67
CA LEU A 90 -12.17 -8.38 2.18
C LEU A 90 -11.00 -8.34 3.17
N LEU A 91 -11.26 -8.41 4.47
CA LEU A 91 -10.22 -8.53 5.50
C LEU A 91 -9.43 -9.83 5.32
N GLY A 92 -10.12 -10.94 5.00
CA GLY A 92 -9.49 -12.22 4.71
C GLY A 92 -8.53 -12.14 3.50
N PHE A 93 -8.94 -11.49 2.41
CA PHE A 93 -8.06 -11.31 1.24
C PHE A 93 -6.86 -10.40 1.54
N GLY A 94 -7.08 -9.30 2.26
CA GLY A 94 -6.02 -8.37 2.65
C GLY A 94 -5.00 -9.01 3.59
N SER A 95 -5.45 -9.80 4.56
CA SER A 95 -4.59 -10.48 5.52
C SER A 95 -3.67 -11.52 4.87
N VAL A 96 -4.16 -12.27 3.88
CA VAL A 96 -3.34 -13.27 3.16
C VAL A 96 -2.18 -12.60 2.42
N THR A 97 -2.44 -11.51 1.69
CA THR A 97 -1.39 -10.81 0.93
C THR A 97 -0.40 -10.09 1.85
N GLY A 98 -0.88 -9.39 2.87
CA GLY A 98 -0.04 -8.70 3.85
C GLY A 98 0.80 -9.67 4.68
N ALA A 99 0.21 -10.75 5.16
CA ALA A 99 0.90 -11.77 5.94
C ALA A 99 2.00 -12.49 5.14
N HIS A 100 1.81 -12.73 3.85
CA HIS A 100 2.83 -13.34 3.00
C HIS A 100 4.05 -12.42 2.83
N ILE A 101 3.82 -11.12 2.59
CA ILE A 101 4.89 -10.12 2.52
C ILE A 101 5.58 -9.99 3.89
N ALA A 102 4.81 -9.89 4.97
CA ALA A 102 5.33 -9.83 6.33
C ALA A 102 6.24 -11.01 6.64
N ALA A 103 5.79 -12.24 6.38
CA ALA A 103 6.57 -13.45 6.61
C ALA A 103 7.88 -13.49 5.79
N ALA A 104 7.84 -13.06 4.53
CA ALA A 104 9.01 -13.05 3.66
C ALA A 104 10.09 -12.06 4.13
N PHE A 105 9.70 -10.89 4.66
CA PHE A 105 10.63 -9.83 5.05
C PHE A 105 10.86 -9.71 6.57
N ARG A 106 10.14 -10.48 7.39
CA ARG A 106 10.29 -10.46 8.86
C ARG A 106 11.72 -10.62 9.33
N PRO A 107 12.57 -11.54 8.78
CA PRO A 107 13.96 -11.66 9.20
C PRO A 107 14.77 -10.39 8.96
N THR A 108 14.49 -9.66 7.86
CA THR A 108 15.14 -8.39 7.55
C THR A 108 14.69 -7.28 8.51
N VAL A 109 13.39 -7.18 8.79
CA VAL A 109 12.81 -6.22 9.76
C VAL A 109 13.45 -6.43 11.14
N GLU A 110 13.59 -7.70 11.59
CA GLU A 110 14.22 -8.03 12.87
C GLU A 110 15.73 -7.67 12.92
N ARG A 111 16.46 -7.86 11.82
CA ARG A 111 17.86 -7.44 11.75
C ARG A 111 18.00 -5.93 11.89
N VAL A 112 17.16 -5.17 11.18
CA VAL A 112 17.15 -3.70 11.27
C VAL A 112 16.80 -3.24 12.68
N ALA A 113 15.78 -3.83 13.31
CA ALA A 113 15.39 -3.49 14.69
C ALA A 113 16.52 -3.71 15.69
N ARG A 114 17.22 -4.83 15.59
CA ARG A 114 18.40 -5.10 16.43
C ARG A 114 19.54 -4.13 16.16
N ALA A 115 19.82 -3.82 14.89
CA ALA A 115 20.92 -2.94 14.51
C ALA A 115 20.67 -1.46 14.86
N THR A 116 19.40 -1.05 14.98
CA THR A 116 19.00 0.32 15.36
C THR A 116 18.78 0.48 16.86
N ASP A 117 19.20 -0.50 17.65
CA ASP A 117 19.14 -0.41 19.12
C ASP A 117 17.69 -0.28 19.63
N GLY A 118 16.81 -1.10 19.05
CA GLY A 118 15.42 -1.21 19.46
C GLY A 118 14.52 -0.04 19.06
N GLU A 119 14.84 0.68 17.99
CA GLU A 119 13.88 1.63 17.39
C GLU A 119 12.74 0.89 16.68
N THR A 120 11.63 1.57 16.48
CA THR A 120 10.52 1.05 15.68
C THR A 120 11.00 0.78 14.24
N VAL A 121 10.61 -0.35 13.69
CA VAL A 121 10.86 -0.70 12.29
C VAL A 121 9.54 -1.12 11.65
N ASP A 122 9.18 -0.46 10.59
CA ASP A 122 7.96 -0.69 9.84
C ASP A 122 8.25 -1.36 8.50
N LEU A 123 7.41 -2.31 8.13
CA LEU A 123 7.33 -2.87 6.78
C LEU A 123 6.04 -2.39 6.13
N SER A 124 6.15 -1.79 4.96
CA SER A 124 5.01 -1.29 4.21
C SER A 124 5.09 -1.68 2.75
N VAL A 125 3.94 -1.69 2.08
CA VAL A 125 3.79 -2.00 0.66
C VAL A 125 3.00 -0.92 -0.05
N LEU A 126 3.42 -0.55 -1.24
CA LEU A 126 2.71 0.41 -2.07
C LEU A 126 1.41 -0.23 -2.62
N ARG A 127 0.29 0.43 -2.40
CA ARG A 127 -1.01 0.09 -2.98
C ARG A 127 -1.68 1.37 -3.46
N GLY A 128 -1.86 1.48 -4.77
CA GLY A 128 -2.34 2.72 -5.37
C GLY A 128 -1.41 3.89 -5.05
N GLN A 129 -1.91 4.92 -4.38
CA GLN A 129 -1.16 6.13 -4.02
C GLN A 129 -0.81 6.18 -2.52
N ARG A 130 -0.71 5.03 -1.84
CA ARG A 130 -0.47 4.98 -0.41
C ARG A 130 0.43 3.82 0.00
N MET A 131 1.22 4.05 1.04
CA MET A 131 1.98 3.01 1.71
C MET A 131 1.11 2.34 2.77
N TRP A 132 0.93 1.03 2.67
CA TRP A 132 0.17 0.21 3.63
C TRP A 132 1.13 -0.53 4.54
N PHE A 133 0.97 -0.36 5.85
CA PHE A 133 1.78 -1.06 6.85
C PHE A 133 1.30 -2.49 7.00
N VAL A 134 2.20 -3.45 6.77
CA VAL A 134 1.90 -4.90 6.77
C VAL A 134 2.59 -5.65 7.90
N ASP A 135 3.66 -5.11 8.45
CA ASP A 135 4.35 -5.63 9.63
C ASP A 135 5.09 -4.52 10.36
N GLN A 136 5.36 -4.75 11.65
CA GLN A 136 6.07 -3.80 12.51
C GLN A 136 6.79 -4.52 13.63
N ILE A 137 7.93 -3.97 14.04
CA ILE A 137 8.53 -4.20 15.36
C ILE A 137 8.49 -2.87 16.08
N GLU A 138 7.71 -2.81 17.14
CA GLU A 138 7.64 -1.62 17.98
C GLU A 138 8.91 -1.44 18.81
N SER A 139 9.32 -0.20 18.98
CA SER A 139 10.38 0.19 19.87
C SER A 139 10.04 -0.12 21.34
N SER A 140 11.03 -0.59 22.09
CA SER A 140 10.92 -0.77 23.53
C SER A 140 11.04 0.54 24.34
N TYR A 141 11.40 1.65 23.69
CA TYR A 141 11.49 2.93 24.37
C TYR A 141 10.11 3.45 24.81
N ARG A 142 10.07 4.07 25.99
CA ARG A 142 8.84 4.67 26.51
C ARG A 142 8.27 5.75 25.60
N LEU A 143 9.12 6.63 25.07
CA LEU A 143 8.78 7.57 24.00
C LEU A 143 9.20 6.96 22.67
N ARG A 144 8.25 6.61 21.84
CA ARG A 144 8.49 5.98 20.54
C ARG A 144 7.55 6.50 19.47
N ALA A 145 8.01 6.49 18.23
CA ALA A 145 7.12 6.65 17.08
C ALA A 145 6.48 5.29 16.76
N VAL A 146 5.17 5.25 16.64
CA VAL A 146 4.41 4.03 16.36
C VAL A 146 3.47 4.29 15.20
N SER A 147 3.58 3.46 14.18
CA SER A 147 2.51 3.23 13.20
C SER A 147 1.72 1.98 13.65
N ALA A 148 0.70 1.60 12.94
CA ALA A 148 -0.01 0.35 13.20
C ALA A 148 -0.19 -0.42 11.89
N VAL A 149 -0.13 -1.75 11.96
CA VAL A 149 -0.45 -2.61 10.83
C VAL A 149 -1.87 -2.29 10.34
N GLY A 150 -2.03 -2.10 9.04
CA GLY A 150 -3.28 -1.67 8.43
C GLY A 150 -3.42 -0.15 8.22
N LEU A 151 -2.58 0.68 8.82
CA LEU A 151 -2.54 2.11 8.51
C LEU A 151 -2.00 2.38 7.11
N ARG A 152 -2.35 3.56 6.60
CA ARG A 152 -2.00 4.02 5.25
C ARG A 152 -1.39 5.41 5.32
N PHE A 153 -0.19 5.56 4.80
CA PHE A 153 0.48 6.85 4.74
C PHE A 153 0.60 7.35 3.29
N PRO A 154 0.62 8.66 3.08
CA PRO A 154 0.81 9.25 1.76
C PRO A 154 2.22 8.99 1.21
N LEU A 155 2.40 9.17 -0.09
CA LEU A 155 3.72 9.06 -0.73
C LEU A 155 4.60 10.29 -0.48
N ASN A 156 4.00 11.44 -0.32
CA ASN A 156 4.71 12.69 -0.02
C ASN A 156 4.88 12.87 1.49
N GLY A 157 6.00 13.48 1.90
CA GLY A 157 6.30 13.82 3.30
C GLY A 157 6.63 12.62 4.20
N THR A 158 6.60 11.39 3.70
CA THR A 158 6.96 10.19 4.48
C THR A 158 8.18 9.50 3.90
N ALA A 159 9.08 8.98 4.75
CA ALA A 159 10.30 8.32 4.28
C ALA A 159 9.99 7.10 3.40
N ASN A 160 9.08 6.22 3.85
CA ASN A 160 8.67 5.03 3.09
C ASN A 160 7.95 5.38 1.77
N GLY A 161 7.15 6.44 1.74
CA GLY A 161 6.49 6.92 0.52
C GLY A 161 7.49 7.47 -0.50
N LYS A 162 8.42 8.31 -0.07
CA LYS A 162 9.49 8.85 -0.93
C LYS A 162 10.43 7.74 -1.43
N ALA A 163 10.78 6.78 -0.57
CA ALA A 163 11.55 5.61 -0.98
C ALA A 163 10.80 4.78 -2.03
N ALA A 164 9.50 4.57 -1.85
CA ALA A 164 8.66 3.83 -2.80
C ALA A 164 8.58 4.54 -4.15
N LEU A 165 8.41 5.87 -4.20
CA LEU A 165 8.45 6.66 -5.43
C LEU A 165 9.77 6.48 -6.18
N ALA A 166 10.90 6.47 -5.46
CA ALA A 166 12.21 6.27 -6.04
C ALA A 166 12.43 4.85 -6.60
N ALA A 167 11.72 3.85 -6.05
CA ALA A 167 11.77 2.45 -6.49
C ALA A 167 10.84 2.14 -7.68
N LEU A 168 9.95 3.05 -8.05
CA LEU A 168 9.16 2.98 -9.26
C LEU A 168 10.02 3.28 -10.50
N ASP A 169 9.60 2.79 -11.67
CA ASP A 169 10.15 3.30 -12.93
C ASP A 169 9.67 4.74 -13.19
N ASP A 170 10.29 5.42 -14.16
CA ASP A 170 10.02 6.84 -14.42
C ASP A 170 8.56 7.11 -14.79
N ALA A 171 7.93 6.21 -15.55
CA ALA A 171 6.55 6.38 -15.98
C ALA A 171 5.56 6.26 -14.81
N ASP A 172 5.74 5.25 -13.96
CA ASP A 172 4.91 5.02 -12.79
C ASP A 172 5.14 6.11 -11.72
N ALA A 173 6.39 6.54 -11.52
CA ALA A 173 6.73 7.62 -10.61
C ALA A 173 6.06 8.94 -11.05
N GLU A 174 6.16 9.29 -12.35
CA GLU A 174 5.53 10.48 -12.88
C GLU A 174 4.00 10.42 -12.82
N ALA A 175 3.40 9.26 -13.11
CA ALA A 175 1.96 9.06 -12.97
C ALA A 175 1.47 9.24 -11.52
N ALA A 176 2.32 8.89 -10.54
CA ALA A 176 2.03 9.12 -9.14
C ALA A 176 2.16 10.61 -8.77
N LEU A 177 3.22 11.28 -9.24
CA LEU A 177 3.50 12.69 -8.98
C LEU A 177 2.46 13.63 -9.60
N CYS A 178 1.97 13.35 -10.81
CA CYS A 178 0.94 14.15 -11.48
C CYS A 178 -0.39 14.26 -10.71
N ARG A 179 -0.59 13.43 -9.69
CA ARG A 179 -1.79 13.47 -8.82
C ARG A 179 -1.61 14.33 -7.56
N LEU A 180 -0.41 14.86 -7.35
CA LEU A 180 -0.07 15.73 -6.23
C LEU A 180 -0.15 17.21 -6.65
N ASP A 181 -0.09 18.09 -5.65
CA ASP A 181 0.11 19.51 -5.92
C ASP A 181 1.38 19.72 -6.74
N PRO A 182 1.36 20.58 -7.78
CA PRO A 182 2.51 20.78 -8.67
C PRO A 182 3.81 21.20 -7.95
N MET A 183 3.73 22.01 -6.91
CA MET A 183 4.91 22.42 -6.15
C MET A 183 5.49 21.27 -5.32
N VAL A 184 4.61 20.46 -4.72
CA VAL A 184 5.00 19.23 -4.01
C VAL A 184 5.64 18.23 -4.96
N ALA A 185 5.03 18.01 -6.13
CA ALA A 185 5.56 17.11 -7.16
C ALA A 185 6.96 17.53 -7.63
N GLU A 186 7.19 18.82 -7.85
CA GLU A 186 8.50 19.32 -8.26
C GLU A 186 9.58 19.15 -7.20
N GLY A 187 9.24 19.35 -5.93
CA GLY A 187 10.11 19.03 -4.81
C GLY A 187 10.50 17.56 -4.78
N LEU A 188 9.49 16.67 -4.90
CA LEU A 188 9.69 15.22 -4.89
C LEU A 188 10.51 14.70 -6.08
N ARG A 189 10.38 15.26 -7.29
CA ARG A 189 11.23 14.88 -8.43
C ARG A 189 12.72 15.04 -8.10
N ARG A 190 13.08 16.15 -7.45
CA ARG A 190 14.47 16.39 -7.03
C ARG A 190 14.91 15.41 -5.94
N GLU A 191 14.04 15.14 -4.97
CA GLU A 191 14.32 14.17 -3.92
C GLU A 191 14.46 12.75 -4.47
N ILE A 192 13.63 12.32 -5.41
CA ILE A 192 13.70 11.01 -6.06
C ILE A 192 15.07 10.78 -6.70
N VAL A 193 15.62 11.76 -7.40
CA VAL A 193 16.96 11.67 -7.99
C VAL A 193 18.02 11.42 -6.92
N GLU A 194 17.95 12.15 -5.80
CA GLU A 194 18.88 11.97 -4.70
C GLU A 194 18.68 10.62 -3.98
N ILE A 195 17.43 10.19 -3.78
CA ILE A 195 17.11 8.90 -3.16
C ILE A 195 17.64 7.76 -4.04
N ARG A 196 17.46 7.83 -5.35
CA ARG A 196 18.02 6.84 -6.28
C ARG A 196 19.54 6.76 -6.25
N ARG A 197 20.22 7.89 -6.06
CA ARG A 197 21.67 7.97 -5.93
C ARG A 197 22.17 7.43 -4.60
N THR A 198 21.48 7.71 -3.49
CA THR A 198 21.92 7.36 -2.11
C THR A 198 21.36 6.04 -1.62
N GLY A 199 20.24 5.58 -2.19
CA GLY A 199 19.48 4.42 -1.77
C GLY A 199 18.59 4.65 -0.54
N ILE A 200 18.57 5.88 0.03
CA ILE A 200 17.85 6.17 1.28
C ILE A 200 16.98 7.41 1.15
N ALA A 201 15.73 7.30 1.58
CA ALA A 201 14.80 8.42 1.74
C ALA A 201 14.68 8.84 3.20
N PHE A 202 14.38 10.11 3.42
CA PHE A 202 14.18 10.67 4.75
C PHE A 202 12.82 11.37 4.86
N ASP A 203 12.21 11.24 6.03
CA ASP A 203 11.19 12.15 6.56
C ASP A 203 11.86 12.95 7.69
N ARG A 204 12.09 14.22 7.46
CA ARG A 204 12.73 15.09 8.44
C ARG A 204 11.69 15.99 9.12
N ASN A 205 10.81 15.34 9.91
CA ASN A 205 9.75 16.07 10.62
C ASN A 205 8.69 16.68 9.66
N GLU A 206 8.48 16.04 8.50
CA GLU A 206 7.60 16.52 7.45
C GLU A 206 6.16 16.01 7.62
N HIS A 207 6.00 14.71 7.85
CA HIS A 207 4.68 14.08 7.98
C HIS A 207 4.06 14.29 9.35
N THR A 208 4.84 14.06 10.40
CA THR A 208 4.36 14.15 11.78
C THR A 208 5.32 15.00 12.59
N PRO A 209 4.89 16.18 13.11
CA PRO A 209 5.73 17.02 13.97
C PRO A 209 6.33 16.21 15.13
N GLY A 210 7.65 16.32 15.31
CA GLY A 210 8.39 15.62 16.35
C GLY A 210 8.87 14.21 15.98
N VAL A 211 8.54 13.72 14.77
CA VAL A 211 8.99 12.41 14.27
C VAL A 211 9.84 12.59 13.02
N SER A 212 10.95 11.88 12.94
CA SER A 212 11.76 11.73 11.73
C SER A 212 11.97 10.26 11.42
N ALA A 213 12.17 9.94 10.16
CA ALA A 213 12.35 8.56 9.70
C ALA A 213 13.36 8.48 8.54
N ALA A 214 13.98 7.31 8.39
CA ALA A 214 14.69 6.94 7.18
C ALA A 214 14.08 5.66 6.61
N ALA A 215 14.16 5.46 5.30
CA ALA A 215 13.61 4.31 4.63
C ALA A 215 14.41 3.89 3.40
N ILE A 216 14.32 2.59 3.08
CA ILE A 216 14.70 1.98 1.82
C ILE A 216 13.46 1.37 1.17
N ALA A 217 13.45 1.26 -0.15
CA ALA A 217 12.41 0.54 -0.86
C ALA A 217 12.95 -0.17 -2.10
N ARG A 218 12.20 -1.18 -2.56
CA ARG A 218 12.48 -1.90 -3.80
C ARG A 218 11.22 -2.55 -4.38
N ARG A 219 11.28 -2.96 -5.65
CA ARG A 219 10.32 -3.93 -6.22
C ARG A 219 10.71 -5.35 -5.77
N ALA A 220 9.75 -6.13 -5.30
CA ALA A 220 9.92 -7.51 -4.89
C ALA A 220 8.59 -8.27 -4.90
N LEU A 221 8.61 -9.60 -4.94
CA LEU A 221 7.44 -10.45 -4.93
C LEU A 221 6.41 -10.06 -6.03
N GLY A 222 6.83 -10.12 -7.28
CA GLY A 222 6.10 -9.60 -8.43
C GLY A 222 6.28 -8.08 -8.53
N ASP A 223 5.22 -7.35 -8.88
CA ASP A 223 5.29 -5.90 -9.06
C ASP A 223 5.04 -5.09 -7.78
N ASN A 224 5.18 -5.71 -6.60
CA ASN A 224 5.01 -4.98 -5.36
C ASN A 224 6.23 -4.09 -5.07
N VAL A 225 6.00 -2.82 -4.73
CA VAL A 225 7.01 -1.96 -4.12
C VAL A 225 6.88 -2.06 -2.62
N ILE A 226 7.96 -2.50 -1.98
CA ILE A 226 8.03 -2.78 -0.54
C ILE A 226 9.05 -1.81 0.06
N ALA A 227 8.73 -1.24 1.23
CA ALA A 227 9.63 -0.36 1.96
C ALA A 227 9.80 -0.81 3.41
N ILE A 228 11.03 -0.66 3.91
CA ILE A 228 11.36 -0.73 5.35
C ILE A 228 11.71 0.68 5.80
N SER A 229 11.09 1.14 6.89
CA SER A 229 11.34 2.43 7.49
C SER A 229 11.64 2.33 8.98
N VAL A 230 12.44 3.26 9.47
CA VAL A 230 12.81 3.38 10.89
C VAL A 230 12.41 4.77 11.38
N PRO A 231 11.17 4.93 11.91
CA PRO A 231 10.73 6.15 12.54
C PRO A 231 11.24 6.24 13.98
N ALA A 232 11.59 7.46 14.43
CA ALA A 232 11.93 7.74 15.81
C ALA A 232 11.55 9.20 16.17
N PRO A 233 11.39 9.55 17.45
CA PRO A 233 11.35 10.94 17.86
C PRO A 233 12.55 11.71 17.31
N THR A 234 12.34 12.89 16.72
CA THR A 234 13.35 13.60 15.94
C THR A 234 14.68 13.78 16.67
N ALA A 235 14.66 14.11 17.97
CA ALA A 235 15.90 14.25 18.73
C ALA A 235 16.74 12.96 18.74
N ARG A 236 16.10 11.84 19.03
CA ARG A 236 16.77 10.53 19.06
C ARG A 236 17.13 10.02 17.66
N PHE A 237 16.32 10.35 16.65
CA PHE A 237 16.63 10.09 15.24
C PHE A 237 17.97 10.73 14.85
N LEU A 238 18.17 12.00 15.17
CA LEU A 238 19.40 12.76 14.87
C LEU A 238 20.63 12.14 15.57
N GLU A 239 20.48 11.71 16.81
CA GLU A 239 21.54 11.02 17.56
C GLU A 239 21.95 9.68 16.92
N LYS A 240 20.96 8.96 16.35
CA LYS A 240 21.15 7.62 15.79
C LYS A 240 21.16 7.58 14.25
N GLU A 241 21.11 8.72 13.57
CA GLU A 241 20.93 8.80 12.10
C GLU A 241 21.94 7.90 11.35
N GLN A 242 23.23 8.01 11.68
CA GLN A 242 24.27 7.22 11.02
C GLN A 242 24.08 5.70 11.24
N ARG A 243 23.66 5.32 12.43
CA ARG A 243 23.37 3.92 12.78
C ARG A 243 22.16 3.40 12.02
N ILE A 244 21.10 4.19 11.92
CA ILE A 244 19.89 3.87 11.17
C ILE A 244 20.23 3.71 9.68
N ILE A 245 20.99 4.63 9.09
CA ILE A 245 21.45 4.55 7.71
C ILE A 245 22.26 3.27 7.47
N ALA A 246 23.22 2.97 8.35
CA ALA A 246 24.05 1.76 8.24
C ALA A 246 23.21 0.48 8.31
N ALA A 247 22.22 0.42 9.22
CA ALA A 247 21.31 -0.71 9.35
C ALA A 247 20.46 -0.92 8.10
N LEU A 248 19.90 0.17 7.52
CA LEU A 248 19.10 0.11 6.31
C LEU A 248 19.92 -0.30 5.08
N ARG A 249 21.16 0.20 4.94
CA ARG A 249 22.07 -0.21 3.86
C ARG A 249 22.43 -1.69 3.98
N ALA A 250 22.80 -2.15 5.17
CA ALA A 250 23.07 -3.57 5.39
C ALA A 250 21.84 -4.46 5.10
N ALA A 251 20.63 -3.94 5.34
CA ALA A 251 19.42 -4.63 4.95
C ALA A 251 19.22 -4.65 3.43
N ALA A 252 19.50 -3.55 2.73
CA ALA A 252 19.41 -3.45 1.27
C ALA A 252 20.37 -4.43 0.55
N ASP A 253 21.52 -4.70 1.13
CA ASP A 253 22.53 -5.63 0.60
C ASP A 253 22.24 -7.10 0.97
N SER A 254 21.23 -7.37 1.79
CA SER A 254 20.97 -8.72 2.28
C SER A 254 20.28 -9.61 1.26
N PRO A 255 20.57 -10.93 1.21
CA PRO A 255 19.93 -11.87 0.28
C PRO A 255 18.40 -11.93 0.42
N ASP A 256 17.87 -11.74 1.64
CA ASP A 256 16.43 -11.76 1.87
C ASP A 256 15.74 -10.51 1.32
N TRP A 257 16.47 -9.40 1.21
CA TRP A 257 15.98 -8.19 0.57
C TRP A 257 16.11 -8.26 -0.95
N THR A 258 17.11 -8.98 -1.49
CA THR A 258 17.37 -9.06 -2.94
C THR A 258 16.56 -10.14 -3.68
N ARG A 259 15.79 -10.95 -2.99
CA ARG A 259 14.88 -11.98 -3.58
C ARG A 259 13.60 -11.33 -4.19
#